data_b9242d0b85ba9078ade840f6179fd131
#
_entry.id   b9242d0b85ba9078ade840f6179fd131
#
_cell.length_a   1.000
_cell.length_b   1.000
_cell.length_c   1.000
_cell.angle_alpha   90.00
_cell.angle_beta   90.00
_cell.angle_gamma   90.00
#
_symmetry.space_group_name_H-M   'P 1'
#
loop_
_entity.id
_entity.type
_entity.pdbx_description
1 polymer ?
#
loop_
_entity_poly.entity_id
_entity_poly.type
_entity_poly.pdbx_seq_one_letter_code
_entity_poly.pdbx_strand_id
1 'polypeptide(L)'
;MISNIVFLLIIVVLLIIGSLSTQYAVADPLKNSILQRIGNYNIEMKTDPKIPVAGQNTKILLRISSVNGDELVDVPVVITIFKEGVKLEKTHPIFVPYGHFTHEYVFSKAGVYALNIDINDTGYSGQNIAFVFPINVLDSFALFFSALPLLPIGSAVISVIIAYTILLNKRKRNGRRTIEHKKT
;
A
#
# COMPACT_ATOMS: atom_id res chain seq x y z
N MET A 1 37.82 20.82 14.62
CA MET A 1 37.85 19.53 13.90
C MET A 1 36.64 18.62 14.23
N ILE A 2 36.20 18.51 15.49
CA ILE A 2 35.04 17.68 15.91
C ILE A 2 33.71 18.23 15.38
N SER A 3 33.57 19.56 15.29
CA SER A 3 32.35 20.21 14.73
C SER A 3 32.09 19.81 13.27
N ASN A 4 33.12 19.67 12.46
CA ASN A 4 32.97 19.33 11.03
C ASN A 4 32.52 17.89 10.82
N ILE A 5 32.95 16.96 11.69
CA ILE A 5 32.55 15.54 11.59
C ILE A 5 31.07 15.38 11.99
N VAL A 6 30.63 16.11 13.03
CA VAL A 6 29.20 16.09 13.44
C VAL A 6 28.33 16.68 12.32
N PHE A 7 28.76 17.79 11.72
CA PHE A 7 28.07 18.41 10.60
C PHE A 7 27.98 17.48 9.38
N LEU A 8 29.07 16.77 9.06
CA LEU A 8 29.10 15.81 7.96
C LEU A 8 28.16 14.61 8.23
N LEU A 9 28.10 14.11 9.45
CA LEU A 9 27.17 13.05 9.85
C LEU A 9 25.69 13.49 9.72
N ILE A 10 25.39 14.72 10.10
CA ILE A 10 24.02 15.27 9.95
C ILE A 10 23.63 15.35 8.47
N ILE A 11 24.55 15.79 7.60
CA ILE A 11 24.31 15.85 6.16
C ILE A 11 24.07 14.45 5.58
N VAL A 12 24.86 13.45 5.98
CA VAL A 12 24.68 12.07 5.51
C VAL A 12 23.32 11.50 5.95
N VAL A 13 22.91 11.76 7.20
CA VAL A 13 21.60 11.33 7.70
C VAL A 13 20.47 12.03 6.94
N LEU A 14 20.58 13.33 6.66
CA LEU A 14 19.60 14.08 5.85
C LEU A 14 19.52 13.58 4.40
N LEU A 15 20.66 13.21 3.79
CA LEU A 15 20.70 12.63 2.45
C LEU A 15 20.04 11.25 2.43
N ILE A 16 20.24 10.42 3.45
CA ILE A 16 19.60 9.10 3.56
C ILE A 16 18.08 9.27 3.75
N ILE A 17 17.64 10.21 4.57
CA ILE A 17 16.20 10.51 4.76
C ILE A 17 15.59 11.08 3.47
N GLY A 18 16.30 11.95 2.78
CA GLY A 18 15.86 12.53 1.50
C GLY A 18 15.75 11.51 0.37
N SER A 19 16.59 10.47 0.35
CA SER A 19 16.52 9.39 -0.65
C SER A 19 15.35 8.42 -0.44
N LEU A 20 14.75 8.43 0.75
CA LEU A 20 13.52 7.68 1.06
C LEU A 20 12.25 8.37 0.57
N SER A 21 12.36 9.59 0.04
CA SER A 21 11.25 10.28 -0.63
C SER A 21 10.93 9.55 -1.94
N THR A 22 10.05 8.57 -1.86
CA THR A 22 9.56 7.84 -3.02
C THR A 22 8.90 8.81 -3.98
N GLN A 23 9.39 8.84 -5.20
CA GLN A 23 8.76 9.56 -6.29
C GLN A 23 7.36 8.99 -6.49
N TYR A 24 6.34 9.79 -6.22
CA TYR A 24 5.00 9.50 -6.66
C TYR A 24 4.96 9.67 -8.19
N ALA A 25 5.39 8.65 -8.92
CA ALA A 25 5.05 8.55 -10.32
C ALA A 25 3.53 8.45 -10.39
N VAL A 26 2.90 9.31 -11.18
CA VAL A 26 1.51 9.14 -11.59
C VAL A 26 1.49 7.85 -12.41
N ALA A 27 1.33 6.73 -11.74
CA ALA A 27 1.21 5.44 -12.37
C ALA A 27 -0.25 5.25 -12.78
N ASP A 28 -0.47 4.60 -13.91
CA ASP A 28 -1.76 4.07 -14.29
C ASP A 28 -2.42 3.43 -13.05
N PRO A 29 -3.59 3.93 -12.60
CA PRO A 29 -4.24 3.45 -11.38
C PRO A 29 -4.54 1.95 -11.44
N LEU A 30 -4.59 1.34 -12.63
CA LEU A 30 -4.80 -0.10 -12.83
C LEU A 30 -3.51 -0.89 -13.10
N LYS A 31 -2.34 -0.27 -13.00
CA LYS A 31 -1.07 -1.02 -13.10
C LYS A 31 -1.04 -2.15 -12.06
N ASN A 32 -0.77 -3.39 -12.52
CA ASN A 32 -0.82 -4.63 -11.75
C ASN A 32 -2.24 -5.04 -11.29
N SER A 33 -3.28 -4.70 -12.07
CA SER A 33 -4.63 -5.23 -11.92
C SER A 33 -4.69 -6.72 -12.23
N ILE A 34 -5.74 -7.38 -11.75
CA ILE A 34 -6.09 -8.73 -12.16
C ILE A 34 -7.04 -8.61 -13.36
N LEU A 35 -6.63 -9.12 -14.51
CA LEU A 35 -7.45 -9.16 -15.71
C LEU A 35 -8.15 -10.52 -15.84
N GLN A 36 -9.45 -10.49 -16.05
CA GLN A 36 -10.24 -11.66 -16.46
C GLN A 36 -10.97 -11.37 -17.77
N ARG A 37 -11.11 -12.39 -18.61
CA ARG A 37 -11.82 -12.31 -19.89
C ARG A 37 -12.88 -13.39 -19.98
N ILE A 38 -14.11 -12.98 -20.27
CA ILE A 38 -15.23 -13.90 -20.55
C ILE A 38 -15.98 -13.38 -21.77
N GLY A 39 -16.08 -14.21 -22.79
CA GLY A 39 -16.71 -13.79 -24.04
C GLY A 39 -16.04 -12.59 -24.69
N ASN A 40 -16.79 -11.55 -24.92
CA ASN A 40 -16.32 -10.29 -25.52
C ASN A 40 -15.93 -9.21 -24.49
N TYR A 41 -15.83 -9.56 -23.20
CA TYR A 41 -15.58 -8.64 -22.12
C TYR A 41 -14.24 -8.92 -21.43
N ASN A 42 -13.53 -7.85 -21.15
CA ASN A 42 -12.39 -7.82 -20.25
C ASN A 42 -12.79 -7.05 -19.00
N ILE A 43 -12.51 -7.60 -17.81
CA ILE A 43 -12.59 -6.87 -16.55
C ILE A 43 -11.21 -6.87 -15.90
N GLU A 44 -10.73 -5.69 -15.61
CA GLU A 44 -9.57 -5.47 -14.77
C GLU A 44 -10.03 -5.05 -13.38
N MET A 45 -9.49 -5.69 -12.35
CA MET A 45 -9.78 -5.39 -10.96
C MET A 45 -8.50 -5.16 -10.19
N LYS A 46 -8.50 -4.13 -9.35
CA LYS A 46 -7.43 -3.82 -8.41
C LYS A 46 -8.02 -3.31 -7.10
N THR A 47 -7.36 -3.59 -6.00
CA THR A 47 -7.65 -2.97 -4.70
C THR A 47 -6.61 -1.91 -4.35
N ASP A 48 -7.04 -0.88 -3.65
CA ASP A 48 -6.18 0.12 -3.02
C ASP A 48 -6.59 0.28 -1.55
N PRO A 49 -5.75 -0.15 -0.60
CA PRO A 49 -4.41 -0.71 -0.78
C PRO A 49 -4.40 -2.04 -1.53
N LYS A 50 -3.27 -2.35 -2.19
CA LYS A 50 -3.09 -3.60 -2.99
C LYS A 50 -3.46 -4.85 -2.21
N ILE A 51 -3.17 -4.88 -0.93
CA ILE A 51 -3.61 -5.91 0.01
C ILE A 51 -4.49 -5.21 1.05
N PRO A 52 -5.80 -5.42 1.00
CA PRO A 52 -6.73 -4.87 1.97
C PRO A 52 -6.45 -5.32 3.40
N VAL A 53 -6.81 -4.47 4.35
CA VAL A 53 -6.67 -4.73 5.77
C VAL A 53 -8.03 -4.66 6.45
N ALA A 54 -8.33 -5.62 7.29
CA ALA A 54 -9.56 -5.65 8.03
C ALA A 54 -9.76 -4.37 8.87
N GLY A 55 -10.96 -3.81 8.82
CA GLY A 55 -11.32 -2.57 9.50
C GLY A 55 -10.87 -1.28 8.79
N GLN A 56 -10.16 -1.36 7.66
CA GLN A 56 -9.75 -0.19 6.88
C GLN A 56 -10.55 -0.06 5.59
N ASN A 57 -10.74 1.19 5.15
CA ASN A 57 -11.40 1.45 3.87
C ASN A 57 -10.52 0.94 2.72
N THR A 58 -11.14 0.23 1.79
CA THR A 58 -10.52 -0.30 0.59
C THR A 58 -11.27 0.19 -0.63
N LYS A 59 -10.55 0.76 -1.58
CA LYS A 59 -11.09 1.08 -2.90
C LYS A 59 -10.92 -0.12 -3.82
N ILE A 60 -12.00 -0.57 -4.40
CA ILE A 60 -12.04 -1.61 -5.43
C ILE A 60 -12.21 -0.88 -6.76
N LEU A 61 -11.12 -0.85 -7.55
CA LEU A 61 -11.10 -0.20 -8.85
C LEU A 61 -11.39 -1.25 -9.91
N LEU A 62 -12.35 -0.95 -10.76
CA LEU A 62 -12.79 -1.81 -11.86
C LEU A 62 -12.67 -1.04 -13.17
N ARG A 63 -12.22 -1.76 -14.22
CA ARG A 63 -12.28 -1.31 -15.61
C ARG A 63 -12.93 -2.39 -16.44
N ILE A 64 -13.92 -1.99 -17.23
CA ILE A 64 -14.65 -2.88 -18.12
C ILE A 64 -14.42 -2.43 -19.55
N SER A 65 -13.92 -3.31 -20.38
CA SER A 65 -13.67 -3.04 -21.79
C SER A 65 -14.09 -4.20 -22.67
N SER A 66 -14.27 -3.91 -23.95
CA SER A 66 -14.39 -4.94 -24.96
C SER A 66 -13.05 -5.67 -25.14
N VAL A 67 -13.07 -6.82 -25.82
CA VAL A 67 -11.83 -7.54 -26.18
C VAL A 67 -10.93 -6.74 -27.11
N ASN A 68 -11.48 -5.76 -27.82
CA ASN A 68 -10.73 -4.87 -28.71
C ASN A 68 -10.09 -3.70 -27.95
N GLY A 69 -10.36 -3.57 -26.65
CA GLY A 69 -9.84 -2.50 -25.79
C GLY A 69 -10.75 -1.28 -25.68
N ASP A 70 -11.90 -1.26 -26.36
CA ASP A 70 -12.86 -0.17 -26.26
C ASP A 70 -13.51 -0.17 -24.88
N GLU A 71 -13.55 0.97 -24.22
CA GLU A 71 -14.24 1.13 -22.94
C GLU A 71 -15.75 1.01 -23.14
N LEU A 72 -16.38 0.19 -22.31
CA LEU A 72 -17.82 -0.01 -22.36
C LEU A 72 -18.53 1.05 -21.51
N VAL A 73 -19.45 1.77 -22.14
CA VAL A 73 -20.19 2.86 -21.52
C VAL A 73 -21.58 2.39 -21.13
N ASP A 74 -22.07 2.84 -19.97
CA ASP A 74 -23.42 2.61 -19.45
C ASP A 74 -23.81 1.13 -19.31
N VAL A 75 -22.83 0.27 -19.01
CA VAL A 75 -23.08 -1.14 -18.73
C VAL A 75 -23.57 -1.27 -17.29
N PRO A 76 -24.73 -1.87 -17.04
CA PRO A 76 -25.22 -2.13 -15.69
C PRO A 76 -24.41 -3.26 -15.03
N VAL A 77 -23.79 -2.92 -13.91
CA VAL A 77 -22.93 -3.82 -13.12
C VAL A 77 -23.51 -4.01 -11.73
N VAL A 78 -23.55 -5.23 -11.26
CA VAL A 78 -23.90 -5.57 -9.88
C VAL A 78 -22.69 -6.19 -9.20
N ILE A 79 -22.28 -5.62 -8.08
CA ILE A 79 -21.18 -6.12 -7.27
C ILE A 79 -21.76 -6.89 -6.09
N THR A 80 -21.28 -8.11 -5.88
CA THR A 80 -21.63 -8.93 -4.73
C THR A 80 -20.39 -9.41 -4.02
N ILE A 81 -20.29 -9.18 -2.72
CA ILE A 81 -19.16 -9.60 -1.89
C ILE A 81 -19.57 -10.78 -1.03
N PHE A 82 -18.79 -11.85 -1.13
CA PHE A 82 -18.96 -13.06 -0.34
C PHE A 82 -17.75 -13.34 0.55
N LYS A 83 -18.00 -13.96 1.69
CA LYS A 83 -16.98 -14.60 2.53
C LYS A 83 -17.48 -15.98 2.95
N GLU A 84 -16.65 -17.00 2.72
CA GLU A 84 -17.00 -18.40 3.10
C GLU A 84 -18.38 -18.84 2.58
N GLY A 85 -18.75 -18.40 1.36
CA GLY A 85 -20.05 -18.69 0.76
C GLY A 85 -21.22 -17.82 1.26
N VAL A 86 -21.01 -17.02 2.29
CA VAL A 86 -22.05 -16.10 2.82
C VAL A 86 -21.96 -14.78 2.08
N LYS A 87 -23.11 -14.34 1.56
CA LYS A 87 -23.24 -13.02 0.94
C LYS A 87 -23.24 -11.94 2.01
N LEU A 88 -22.28 -11.01 1.92
CA LEU A 88 -22.14 -9.90 2.85
C LEU A 88 -22.74 -8.61 2.30
N GLU A 89 -22.56 -8.35 1.02
CA GLU A 89 -23.08 -7.16 0.35
C GLU A 89 -23.52 -7.50 -1.07
N LYS A 90 -24.53 -6.78 -1.55
CA LYS A 90 -24.94 -6.76 -2.95
C LYS A 90 -25.39 -5.34 -3.29
N THR A 91 -24.75 -4.73 -4.29
CA THR A 91 -25.13 -3.40 -4.76
C THR A 91 -26.42 -3.44 -5.57
N HIS A 92 -27.09 -2.30 -5.69
CA HIS A 92 -28.03 -2.09 -6.79
C HIS A 92 -27.27 -2.04 -8.12
N PRO A 93 -27.95 -2.24 -9.27
CA PRO A 93 -27.29 -2.06 -10.57
C PRO A 93 -26.67 -0.67 -10.66
N ILE A 94 -25.36 -0.63 -10.97
CA ILE A 94 -24.58 0.58 -11.13
C ILE A 94 -24.28 0.72 -12.61
N PHE A 95 -24.66 1.84 -13.21
CA PHE A 95 -24.27 2.14 -14.59
C PHE A 95 -22.86 2.72 -14.56
N VAL A 96 -21.93 2.01 -15.18
CA VAL A 96 -20.51 2.38 -15.20
C VAL A 96 -20.27 3.39 -16.31
N PRO A 97 -20.01 4.67 -15.97
CA PRO A 97 -19.67 5.67 -16.97
C PRO A 97 -18.23 5.43 -17.46
N TYR A 98 -18.01 5.50 -18.75
CA TYR A 98 -16.66 5.41 -19.36
C TYR A 98 -15.84 4.18 -18.99
N GLY A 99 -16.49 3.05 -18.72
CA GLY A 99 -15.81 1.79 -18.43
C GLY A 99 -15.06 1.71 -17.09
N HIS A 100 -15.01 2.78 -16.31
CA HIS A 100 -14.30 2.83 -15.01
C HIS A 100 -15.27 3.00 -13.85
N PHE A 101 -15.02 2.24 -12.78
CA PHE A 101 -15.80 2.33 -11.55
C PHE A 101 -14.93 2.10 -10.32
N THR A 102 -15.24 2.82 -9.24
CA THR A 102 -14.61 2.61 -7.93
C THR A 102 -15.68 2.33 -6.90
N HIS A 103 -15.57 1.20 -6.22
CA HIS A 103 -16.41 0.81 -5.10
C HIS A 103 -15.59 0.86 -3.81
N GLU A 104 -16.10 1.51 -2.77
CA GLU A 104 -15.44 1.57 -1.47
C GLU A 104 -16.09 0.56 -0.53
N TYR A 105 -15.25 -0.25 0.13
CA TYR A 105 -15.72 -1.27 1.05
C TYR A 105 -14.79 -1.43 2.24
N VAL A 106 -15.36 -1.70 3.43
CA VAL A 106 -14.61 -2.02 4.64
C VAL A 106 -14.76 -3.50 4.97
N PHE A 107 -13.72 -4.26 4.77
CA PHE A 107 -13.69 -5.67 5.13
C PHE A 107 -13.65 -5.81 6.65
N SER A 108 -14.65 -6.45 7.27
CA SER A 108 -14.78 -6.53 8.73
C SER A 108 -13.78 -7.49 9.39
N LYS A 109 -13.31 -8.52 8.66
CA LYS A 109 -12.41 -9.56 9.17
C LYS A 109 -11.37 -9.93 8.13
N ALA A 110 -10.21 -10.39 8.57
CA ALA A 110 -9.21 -11.01 7.70
C ALA A 110 -9.70 -12.30 7.06
N GLY A 111 -9.11 -12.68 5.95
CA GLY A 111 -9.41 -13.91 5.22
C GLY A 111 -9.65 -13.70 3.73
N VAL A 112 -10.14 -14.74 3.07
CA VAL A 112 -10.40 -14.71 1.62
C VAL A 112 -11.85 -14.35 1.38
N TYR A 113 -12.05 -13.33 0.54
CA TYR A 113 -13.36 -12.90 0.05
C TYR A 113 -13.46 -13.21 -1.44
N ALA A 114 -14.67 -13.42 -1.94
CA ALA A 114 -14.97 -13.49 -3.35
C ALA A 114 -15.78 -12.26 -3.76
N LEU A 115 -15.25 -11.51 -4.71
CA LEU A 115 -15.93 -10.39 -5.35
C LEU A 115 -16.54 -10.88 -6.64
N ASN A 116 -17.87 -10.96 -6.70
CA ASN A 116 -18.61 -11.27 -7.92
C ASN A 116 -19.02 -9.98 -8.59
N ILE A 117 -18.76 -9.90 -9.88
CA ILE A 117 -19.13 -8.78 -10.75
C ILE A 117 -20.04 -9.34 -11.82
N ASP A 118 -21.33 -9.05 -11.69
CA ASP A 118 -22.35 -9.46 -12.66
C ASP A 118 -22.59 -8.31 -13.64
N ILE A 119 -22.33 -8.56 -14.91
CA ILE A 119 -22.65 -7.66 -16.02
C ILE A 119 -23.97 -8.10 -16.61
N ASN A 120 -24.96 -7.24 -16.56
CA ASN A 120 -26.23 -7.47 -17.24
C ASN A 120 -26.23 -6.74 -18.59
N ASP A 121 -25.74 -7.45 -19.60
CA ASP A 121 -25.62 -6.92 -20.95
C ASP A 121 -26.87 -7.24 -21.79
N THR A 122 -28.00 -6.73 -21.37
CA THR A 122 -29.25 -6.88 -22.16
C THR A 122 -29.23 -6.07 -23.45
N GLY A 123 -28.31 -5.10 -23.60
CA GLY A 123 -28.22 -4.23 -24.76
C GLY A 123 -27.33 -4.73 -25.89
N TYR A 124 -26.27 -5.50 -25.58
CA TYR A 124 -25.27 -5.93 -26.57
C TYR A 124 -25.30 -7.42 -26.88
N SER A 125 -25.33 -8.30 -25.88
CA SER A 125 -25.30 -9.75 -26.09
C SER A 125 -26.51 -10.48 -25.51
N GLY A 126 -27.32 -9.83 -24.69
CA GLY A 126 -28.46 -10.44 -24.01
C GLY A 126 -28.07 -11.44 -22.93
N GLN A 127 -26.81 -11.51 -22.55
CA GLN A 127 -26.26 -12.49 -21.61
C GLN A 127 -25.90 -11.84 -20.28
N ASN A 128 -26.15 -12.55 -19.18
CA ASN A 128 -25.59 -12.23 -17.89
C ASN A 128 -24.21 -12.89 -17.77
N ILE A 129 -23.19 -12.09 -17.55
CA ILE A 129 -21.82 -12.55 -17.43
C ILE A 129 -21.34 -12.25 -16.00
N ALA A 130 -20.84 -13.28 -15.32
CA ALA A 130 -20.33 -13.16 -13.96
C ALA A 130 -18.82 -13.37 -13.92
N PHE A 131 -18.11 -12.43 -13.31
CA PHE A 131 -16.68 -12.52 -13.02
C PHE A 131 -16.47 -12.69 -11.53
N VAL A 132 -15.51 -13.52 -11.12
CA VAL A 132 -15.21 -13.77 -9.71
C VAL A 132 -13.75 -13.48 -9.43
N PHE A 133 -13.50 -12.54 -8.54
CA PHE A 133 -12.15 -12.16 -8.12
C PHE A 133 -11.93 -12.52 -6.65
N PRO A 134 -10.87 -13.29 -6.31
CA PRO A 134 -10.51 -13.52 -4.94
C PRO A 134 -9.79 -12.28 -4.37
N ILE A 135 -10.17 -11.85 -3.16
CA ILE A 135 -9.53 -10.77 -2.43
C ILE A 135 -9.02 -11.31 -1.10
N ASN A 136 -7.71 -11.25 -0.91
CA ASN A 136 -7.08 -11.62 0.36
C ASN A 136 -7.00 -10.38 1.25
N VAL A 137 -7.63 -10.46 2.43
CA VAL A 137 -7.67 -9.40 3.43
C VAL A 137 -6.79 -9.78 4.60
N LEU A 138 -5.83 -8.92 4.95
CA LEU A 138 -4.95 -9.12 6.09
C LEU A 138 -5.62 -8.67 7.39
N ASP A 139 -5.19 -9.26 8.49
CA ASP A 139 -5.47 -8.72 9.81
C ASP A 139 -4.69 -7.41 10.03
N SER A 140 -5.30 -6.45 10.70
CA SER A 140 -4.66 -5.18 11.06
C SER A 140 -3.38 -5.38 11.88
N PHE A 141 -3.31 -6.46 12.66
CA PHE A 141 -2.13 -6.84 13.43
C PHE A 141 -0.97 -7.32 12.55
N ALA A 142 -1.25 -7.92 11.39
CA ALA A 142 -0.22 -8.38 10.46
C ALA A 142 0.64 -7.23 9.90
N LEU A 143 0.08 -6.02 9.77
CA LEU A 143 0.84 -4.83 9.36
C LEU A 143 1.89 -4.43 10.39
N PHE A 144 1.59 -4.58 11.69
CA PHE A 144 2.55 -4.30 12.75
C PHE A 144 3.78 -5.19 12.63
N PHE A 145 3.59 -6.48 12.36
CA PHE A 145 4.70 -7.42 12.17
C PHE A 145 5.49 -7.17 10.90
N SER A 146 4.89 -6.65 9.84
CA SER A 146 5.62 -6.29 8.62
C SER A 146 6.58 -5.10 8.80
N ALA A 147 6.29 -4.22 9.77
CA ALA A 147 7.15 -3.08 10.12
C ALA A 147 8.26 -3.44 11.13
N LEU A 148 8.16 -4.60 11.81
CA LEU A 148 9.14 -5.06 12.81
C LEU A 148 10.60 -5.12 12.31
N PRO A 149 10.91 -5.54 11.06
CA PRO A 149 12.29 -5.56 10.57
C PRO A 149 12.95 -4.19 10.50
N LEU A 150 12.19 -3.10 10.50
CA LEU A 150 12.72 -1.73 10.48
C LEU A 150 13.17 -1.25 11.88
N LEU A 151 12.67 -1.85 12.97
CA LEU A 151 13.02 -1.49 14.33
C LEU A 151 14.51 -1.69 14.69
N PRO A 152 15.18 -2.81 14.30
CA PRO A 152 16.59 -3.00 14.61
C PRO A 152 17.50 -1.99 13.90
N ILE A 153 17.12 -1.50 12.72
CA ILE A 153 17.90 -0.48 12.00
C ILE A 153 17.85 0.84 12.76
N GLY A 154 16.66 1.26 13.21
CA GLY A 154 16.50 2.45 14.02
C GLY A 154 17.26 2.38 15.35
N SER A 155 17.19 1.27 16.05
CA SER A 155 17.89 1.07 17.33
C SER A 155 19.42 1.03 17.16
N ALA A 156 19.93 0.45 16.09
CA ALA A 156 21.37 0.44 15.80
C ALA A 156 21.91 1.86 15.56
N VAL A 157 21.19 2.69 14.81
CA VAL A 157 21.58 4.10 14.57
C VAL A 157 21.60 4.88 15.88
N ILE A 158 20.58 4.75 16.70
CA ILE A 158 20.52 5.42 18.02
C ILE A 158 21.66 4.95 18.93
N SER A 159 21.97 3.66 18.94
CA SER A 159 23.07 3.11 19.75
C SER A 159 24.43 3.67 19.34
N VAL A 160 24.67 3.81 18.04
CA VAL A 160 25.92 4.41 17.50
C VAL A 160 26.03 5.88 17.91
N ILE A 161 24.94 6.65 17.86
CA ILE A 161 24.92 8.06 18.26
C ILE A 161 25.23 8.19 19.77
N ILE A 162 24.62 7.34 20.60
CA ILE A 162 24.85 7.34 22.05
C ILE A 162 26.31 6.98 22.35
N ALA A 163 26.84 5.90 21.76
CA ALA A 163 28.23 5.49 21.95
C ALA A 163 29.22 6.61 21.55
N TYR A 164 28.94 7.26 20.43
CA TYR A 164 29.77 8.37 19.93
C TYR A 164 29.75 9.57 20.87
N THR A 165 28.59 9.96 21.40
CA THR A 165 28.48 11.06 22.37
C THR A 165 29.21 10.77 23.68
N ILE A 166 29.15 9.53 24.18
CA ILE A 166 29.90 9.10 25.37
C ILE A 166 31.41 9.19 25.12
N LEU A 167 31.91 8.74 23.99
CA LEU A 167 33.31 8.80 23.60
C LEU A 167 33.82 10.25 23.52
N LEU A 168 33.04 11.16 22.95
CA LEU A 168 33.38 12.58 22.89
C LEU A 168 33.48 13.21 24.28
N ASN A 169 32.54 12.92 25.16
CA ASN A 169 32.55 13.42 26.55
C ASN A 169 33.74 12.87 27.33
N LYS A 170 34.10 11.60 27.13
CA LYS A 170 35.29 11.00 27.79
C LYS A 170 36.59 11.67 27.34
N ARG A 171 36.73 11.97 26.03
CA ARG A 171 37.90 12.69 25.47
C ARG A 171 38.01 14.10 26.05
N LYS A 172 36.90 14.84 26.19
CA LYS A 172 36.89 16.18 26.79
C LYS A 172 37.33 16.15 28.25
N ARG A 173 36.89 15.17 29.05
CA ARG A 173 37.27 15.01 30.46
C ARG A 173 38.75 14.69 30.63
N ASN A 174 39.29 13.79 29.77
CA ASN A 174 40.72 13.43 29.83
C ASN A 174 41.63 14.61 29.42
N GLY A 175 41.26 15.40 28.42
CA GLY A 175 42.00 16.59 27.99
C GLY A 175 42.06 17.67 29.05
N ARG A 176 41.04 17.84 29.90
CA ARG A 176 41.07 18.79 31.04
C ARG A 176 42.02 18.33 32.14
N ARG A 177 42.06 17.04 32.47
CA ARG A 177 42.97 16.50 33.49
C ARG A 177 44.45 16.67 33.13
N THR A 178 44.81 16.56 31.87
CA THR A 178 46.18 16.70 31.37
C THR A 178 46.70 18.16 31.48
N ILE A 179 45.78 19.14 31.37
CA ILE A 179 46.13 20.56 31.47
C ILE A 179 46.35 20.97 32.95
N GLU A 180 45.58 20.41 33.89
CA GLU A 180 45.76 20.67 35.33
C GLU A 180 47.09 20.14 35.86
N HIS A 181 47.52 18.94 35.46
CA HIS A 181 48.80 18.35 35.87
C HIS A 181 50.06 19.05 35.28
N LYS A 182 49.90 19.92 34.30
CA LYS A 182 51.01 20.65 33.68
C LYS A 182 51.21 22.05 34.26
N LYS A 183 50.32 22.48 35.21
CA LYS A 183 50.36 23.77 35.88
C LYS A 183 50.89 23.73 37.33
N THR A 184 51.18 22.54 37.83
CA THR A 184 51.88 22.27 39.09
C THR A 184 53.34 21.88 38.80
#